data_80f98dbc919b699979126a81db09f321
#
_entry.id   80f98dbc919b699979126a81db09f321
#
_cell.length_a   1.000
_cell.length_b   1.000
_cell.length_c   1.000
_cell.angle_alpha   90.00
_cell.angle_beta   90.00
_cell.angle_gamma   90.00
#
_symmetry.space_group_name_H-M   'P 1'
#
loop_
_entity.id
_entity.type
_entity.pdbx_description
1 polymer ?
#
loop_
_entity_poly.entity_id
_entity_poly.type
_entity_poly.pdbx_seq_one_letter_code
_entity_poly.pdbx_strand_id
1 'polypeptide(L)'
;MDIVFCIYDKKTTKGNFNNNGLGVLNECIRFEVTEEKNGDYSLELDYPTGSKKAQYFNKYNIIKDDKGQLFRIYQIQKDFKNDVITTVWAKHIFYDLAFDFLEDVTVNNLGVKSAMTKAMTSTMNSIFTVDSDIVIANSLNFKQINGIQAMFNILERWGQGELLRDNFTIKILTAMGNDNGVTVKYGKNINEIKIIEDSTDIVTKLYPVGNGGLTLTEKYISVVDWNSSEYPPFPIVKKVEFDADDEPTLRTLAQNAATLIGLERTTIEVDMVELSRTKEYENYKQLEIVNVGDIITLKHKELNVDGKVEVIKVKSDRLTGVNSKVYLGQLRKVSDDINKLLKTTTDQFGNMVAQALNSMMYYSNVTPFLIGTTSSQVIYLGITAVGDTNLTLLLSIYGSASQVSTLTIEIQIDNADILFTPKQKLQLGDNTIGIPLGIPQTQAGPHYIGVILKVEGGTFSIPAFNCQCMIDGRNLQ
;
A
#
# COMPACT_ATOMS: atom_id res chain seq x y z
N MET A 1 1.01 32.67 -11.11
CA MET A 1 -0.11 32.12 -10.30
C MET A 1 0.40 31.98 -8.91
N ASP A 2 -0.38 32.42 -7.94
CA ASP A 2 0.01 32.18 -6.54
C ASP A 2 -0.03 30.68 -6.27
N ILE A 3 1.02 30.15 -5.64
CA ILE A 3 1.12 28.74 -5.25
C ILE A 3 0.11 28.53 -4.12
N VAL A 4 -0.90 27.70 -4.35
CA VAL A 4 -1.97 27.46 -3.39
C VAL A 4 -2.07 25.97 -3.09
N PHE A 5 -1.71 25.60 -1.86
CA PHE A 5 -1.93 24.25 -1.32
C PHE A 5 -3.19 24.26 -0.45
N CYS A 6 -4.03 23.26 -0.58
CA CYS A 6 -5.26 23.16 0.21
C CYS A 6 -5.38 21.80 0.89
N ILE A 7 -5.98 21.80 2.07
CA ILE A 7 -6.32 20.57 2.78
C ILE A 7 -7.84 20.38 2.82
N TYR A 8 -8.30 19.16 2.57
CA TYR A 8 -9.71 18.79 2.51
C TYR A 8 -10.02 17.66 3.50
N ASP A 9 -11.27 17.61 3.93
CA ASP A 9 -11.76 16.51 4.75
C ASP A 9 -11.74 15.19 3.99
N LYS A 10 -11.47 14.09 4.69
CA LYS A 10 -11.44 12.73 4.15
C LYS A 10 -12.73 12.29 3.44
N LYS A 11 -13.86 12.93 3.74
CA LYS A 11 -15.16 12.65 3.13
C LYS A 11 -15.44 13.51 1.89
N THR A 12 -14.50 14.37 1.50
CA THR A 12 -14.67 15.19 0.28
C THR A 12 -14.73 14.29 -0.95
N THR A 13 -15.80 14.43 -1.72
CA THR A 13 -16.07 13.59 -2.90
C THR A 13 -15.52 14.22 -4.18
N LYS A 14 -15.33 13.38 -5.21
CA LYS A 14 -14.94 13.81 -6.57
C LYS A 14 -15.79 14.99 -7.04
N GLY A 15 -15.14 16.02 -7.55
CA GLY A 15 -15.79 17.26 -8.00
C GLY A 15 -15.83 18.40 -6.97
N ASN A 16 -15.56 18.13 -5.69
CA ASN A 16 -15.65 19.14 -4.61
C ASN A 16 -14.27 19.70 -4.19
N PHE A 17 -13.28 19.65 -5.07
CA PHE A 17 -11.91 20.14 -4.80
C PHE A 17 -11.60 21.50 -5.42
N ASN A 18 -12.62 22.26 -5.84
CA ASN A 18 -12.48 23.59 -6.46
C ASN A 18 -12.67 24.76 -5.47
N ASN A 19 -12.44 24.51 -4.20
CA ASN A 19 -12.52 25.47 -3.12
C ASN A 19 -11.31 25.35 -2.19
N ASN A 20 -11.26 26.14 -1.13
CA ASN A 20 -10.14 26.13 -0.18
C ASN A 20 -10.21 25.00 0.86
N GLY A 21 -11.21 24.11 0.80
CA GLY A 21 -11.39 22.98 1.71
C GLY A 21 -11.48 23.40 3.17
N LEU A 22 -10.76 22.68 4.04
CA LEU A 22 -10.60 23.01 5.46
C LEU A 22 -9.66 24.22 5.65
N GLY A 23 -8.77 24.48 4.70
CA GLY A 23 -7.88 25.62 4.73
C GLY A 23 -6.78 25.59 3.67
N VAL A 24 -6.24 26.78 3.41
CA VAL A 24 -5.06 26.95 2.55
C VAL A 24 -3.80 26.81 3.41
N LEU A 25 -2.87 25.96 2.98
CA LEU A 25 -1.62 25.66 3.69
C LEU A 25 -0.52 26.65 3.26
N ASN A 26 -0.54 27.86 3.80
CA ASN A 26 0.40 28.93 3.43
C ASN A 26 1.65 29.03 4.34
N GLU A 27 1.80 28.13 5.30
CA GLU A 27 2.90 28.12 6.25
C GLU A 27 3.79 26.85 6.08
N CYS A 28 3.71 26.17 4.92
CA CYS A 28 4.54 25.02 4.63
C CYS A 28 6.03 25.41 4.67
N ILE A 29 6.82 24.61 5.39
CA ILE A 29 8.29 24.73 5.47
C ILE A 29 8.93 23.93 4.36
N ARG A 30 8.37 22.76 4.05
CA ARG A 30 8.73 21.87 2.95
C ARG A 30 7.47 21.35 2.29
N PHE A 31 7.47 21.22 0.99
CA PHE A 31 6.38 20.60 0.23
C PHE A 31 6.99 19.92 -0.98
N GLU A 32 7.27 18.65 -0.86
CA GLU A 32 8.01 17.87 -1.84
C GLU A 32 7.15 16.76 -2.42
N VAL A 33 7.02 16.75 -3.74
CA VAL A 33 6.28 15.72 -4.48
C VAL A 33 7.26 14.86 -5.25
N THR A 34 7.16 13.56 -5.07
CA THR A 34 7.90 12.56 -5.82
C THR A 34 6.95 11.83 -6.76
N GLU A 35 7.26 11.83 -8.04
CA GLU A 35 6.54 11.06 -9.06
C GLU A 35 7.52 10.15 -9.79
N GLU A 36 7.16 8.87 -9.90
CA GLU A 36 7.94 7.84 -10.59
C GLU A 36 7.08 7.14 -11.64
N LYS A 37 7.66 6.95 -12.82
CA LYS A 37 7.03 6.23 -13.93
C LYS A 37 6.69 4.81 -13.50
N ASN A 38 5.43 4.41 -13.65
CA ASN A 38 4.93 3.10 -13.22
C ASN A 38 5.30 2.74 -11.76
N GLY A 39 5.52 3.74 -10.91
CA GLY A 39 6.03 3.56 -9.55
C GLY A 39 5.36 4.50 -8.55
N ASP A 40 6.14 5.04 -7.61
CA ASP A 40 5.66 5.89 -6.53
C ASP A 40 5.08 7.23 -7.04
N TYR A 41 4.06 7.72 -6.36
CA TYR A 41 3.55 9.08 -6.50
C TYR A 41 3.11 9.55 -5.12
N SER A 42 3.97 10.34 -4.48
CA SER A 42 3.84 10.69 -3.06
C SER A 42 4.18 12.15 -2.79
N LEU A 43 3.70 12.60 -1.65
CA LEU A 43 3.93 13.91 -1.10
C LEU A 43 4.53 13.78 0.29
N GLU A 44 5.53 14.59 0.59
CA GLU A 44 6.06 14.82 1.91
C GLU A 44 6.07 16.33 2.20
N LEU A 45 5.47 16.74 3.33
CA LEU A 45 5.44 18.13 3.74
C LEU A 45 5.78 18.31 5.21
N ASP A 46 6.40 19.46 5.53
CA ASP A 46 6.65 19.93 6.89
C ASP A 46 5.86 21.20 7.16
N TYR A 47 5.22 21.24 8.32
CA TYR A 47 4.35 22.33 8.73
C TYR A 47 4.55 22.68 10.20
N PRO A 48 4.50 23.97 10.60
CA PRO A 48 4.62 24.36 12.00
C PRO A 48 3.48 23.77 12.82
N THR A 49 3.79 22.98 13.85
CA THR A 49 2.77 22.34 14.71
C THR A 49 1.93 23.36 15.47
N GLY A 50 2.50 24.52 15.82
CA GLY A 50 1.79 25.60 16.52
C GLY A 50 0.80 26.39 15.65
N SER A 51 0.78 26.16 14.33
CA SER A 51 -0.18 26.81 13.45
C SER A 51 -1.60 26.33 13.69
N LYS A 52 -2.57 27.27 13.61
CA LYS A 52 -4.00 26.93 13.70
C LYS A 52 -4.44 25.89 12.65
N LYS A 53 -3.74 25.82 11.53
CA LYS A 53 -4.07 24.90 10.44
C LYS A 53 -3.50 23.51 10.63
N ALA A 54 -2.49 23.34 11.51
CA ALA A 54 -1.93 22.04 11.85
C ALA A 54 -2.98 21.05 12.41
N GLN A 55 -4.08 21.55 12.99
CA GLN A 55 -5.20 20.73 13.45
C GLN A 55 -5.91 19.94 12.33
N TYR A 56 -5.78 20.39 11.08
CA TYR A 56 -6.42 19.75 9.93
C TYR A 56 -5.62 18.55 9.39
N PHE A 57 -4.36 18.38 9.79
CA PHE A 57 -3.60 17.17 9.46
C PHE A 57 -4.13 15.99 10.26
N ASN A 58 -5.08 15.28 9.67
CA ASN A 58 -5.66 14.07 10.21
C ASN A 58 -5.51 12.94 9.20
N LYS A 59 -5.45 11.69 9.68
CA LYS A 59 -5.39 10.50 8.82
C LYS A 59 -6.54 10.53 7.80
N TYR A 60 -6.20 10.19 6.56
CA TYR A 60 -7.09 10.16 5.41
C TYR A 60 -7.57 11.51 4.86
N ASN A 61 -7.29 12.64 5.51
CA ASN A 61 -7.52 13.93 4.89
C ASN A 61 -6.70 14.08 3.61
N ILE A 62 -7.16 14.93 2.71
CA ILE A 62 -6.60 15.03 1.35
C ILE A 62 -5.91 16.37 1.20
N ILE A 63 -4.71 16.35 0.66
CA ILE A 63 -3.95 17.56 0.33
C ILE A 63 -3.99 17.74 -1.19
N LYS A 64 -4.26 18.96 -1.65
CA LYS A 64 -4.14 19.35 -3.05
C LYS A 64 -2.91 20.23 -3.23
N ASP A 65 -2.06 19.85 -4.20
CA ASP A 65 -0.87 20.61 -4.56
C ASP A 65 -1.20 21.79 -5.52
N ASP A 66 -0.18 22.55 -5.89
CA ASP A 66 -0.25 23.69 -6.81
C ASP A 66 -0.59 23.30 -8.26
N LYS A 67 -0.33 22.06 -8.64
CA LYS A 67 -0.72 21.48 -9.94
C LYS A 67 -2.13 20.88 -9.94
N GLY A 68 -2.81 20.92 -8.78
CA GLY A 68 -4.15 20.38 -8.62
C GLY A 68 -4.22 18.90 -8.34
N GLN A 69 -3.08 18.23 -8.10
CA GLN A 69 -3.03 16.80 -7.76
C GLN A 69 -3.41 16.57 -6.31
N LEU A 70 -4.07 15.47 -6.06
CA LEU A 70 -4.66 15.12 -4.77
C LEU A 70 -3.87 14.00 -4.10
N PHE A 71 -3.55 14.19 -2.82
CA PHE A 71 -2.78 13.25 -2.02
C PHE A 71 -3.48 12.94 -0.70
N ARG A 72 -3.68 11.66 -0.41
CA ARG A 72 -4.28 11.20 0.85
C ARG A 72 -3.23 10.97 1.91
N ILE A 73 -3.42 11.58 3.08
CA ILE A 73 -2.52 11.46 4.24
C ILE A 73 -2.58 10.04 4.79
N TYR A 74 -1.42 9.38 4.89
CA TYR A 74 -1.29 8.07 5.53
C TYR A 74 -0.45 8.10 6.81
N GLN A 75 0.47 9.06 6.94
CA GLN A 75 1.33 9.14 8.12
C GLN A 75 1.51 10.60 8.55
N ILE A 76 1.53 10.82 9.85
CA ILE A 76 1.76 12.11 10.48
C ILE A 76 2.72 11.89 11.63
N GLN A 77 3.81 12.64 11.65
CA GLN A 77 4.78 12.67 12.73
C GLN A 77 4.82 14.07 13.33
N LYS A 78 4.86 14.16 14.65
CA LYS A 78 5.06 15.42 15.37
C LYS A 78 6.35 15.33 16.14
N ASP A 79 7.30 16.22 15.88
CA ASP A 79 8.59 16.28 16.55
C ASP A 79 8.66 17.52 17.46
N PHE A 80 9.26 17.35 18.64
CA PHE A 80 9.37 18.38 19.70
C PHE A 80 10.82 18.73 20.05
N LYS A 81 11.80 18.39 19.21
CA LYS A 81 13.20 18.43 19.63
C LYS A 81 13.81 19.85 19.69
N ASN A 82 13.67 20.69 18.68
CA ASN A 82 14.16 22.06 18.63
C ASN A 82 13.15 23.01 17.99
N ASP A 83 12.47 22.55 16.93
CA ASP A 83 11.33 23.21 16.33
C ASP A 83 10.16 22.24 16.37
N VAL A 84 8.98 22.76 16.68
CA VAL A 84 7.77 21.95 16.77
C VAL A 84 7.19 21.80 15.35
N ILE A 85 7.66 20.78 14.65
CA ILE A 85 7.30 20.51 13.24
C ILE A 85 6.38 19.29 13.17
N THR A 86 5.36 19.41 12.36
CA THR A 86 4.51 18.28 11.92
C THR A 86 4.93 17.89 10.52
N THR A 87 5.49 16.70 10.37
CA THR A 87 5.79 16.07 9.07
C THR A 87 4.62 15.19 8.64
N VAL A 88 4.19 15.34 7.41
CA VAL A 88 3.05 14.62 6.84
C VAL A 88 3.49 13.91 5.58
N TRP A 89 3.16 12.62 5.49
CA TRP A 89 3.34 11.81 4.29
C TRP A 89 1.98 11.46 3.70
N ALA A 90 1.85 11.65 2.40
CA ALA A 90 0.63 11.38 1.66
C ALA A 90 0.92 10.67 0.34
N LYS A 91 0.02 9.82 -0.10
CA LYS A 91 0.07 9.15 -1.40
C LYS A 91 -0.96 9.77 -2.34
N HIS A 92 -0.62 9.82 -3.64
CA HIS A 92 -1.57 10.29 -4.64
C HIS A 92 -2.90 9.52 -4.54
N ILE A 93 -4.01 10.19 -4.83
CA ILE A 93 -5.37 9.63 -4.66
C ILE A 93 -5.59 8.32 -5.43
N PHE A 94 -4.82 8.07 -6.50
CA PHE A 94 -4.78 6.79 -7.22
C PHE A 94 -4.62 5.59 -6.28
N TYR A 95 -3.84 5.74 -5.21
CA TYR A 95 -3.58 4.64 -4.26
C TYR A 95 -4.78 4.31 -3.37
N ASP A 96 -5.87 5.06 -3.43
CA ASP A 96 -7.13 4.67 -2.79
C ASP A 96 -7.69 3.37 -3.37
N LEU A 97 -7.28 2.99 -4.60
CA LEU A 97 -7.57 1.67 -5.20
C LEU A 97 -7.00 0.49 -4.40
N ALA A 98 -6.06 0.71 -3.48
CA ALA A 98 -5.59 -0.33 -2.56
C ALA A 98 -6.69 -0.80 -1.59
N PHE A 99 -7.67 0.05 -1.33
CA PHE A 99 -8.80 -0.25 -0.44
C PHE A 99 -9.98 -0.88 -1.16
N ASP A 100 -9.91 -1.01 -2.48
CA ASP A 100 -10.92 -1.64 -3.30
C ASP A 100 -10.52 -3.08 -3.63
N PHE A 101 -11.48 -3.93 -3.93
CA PHE A 101 -11.26 -5.37 -4.05
C PHE A 101 -12.01 -5.95 -5.25
N LEU A 102 -11.32 -6.79 -6.01
CA LEU A 102 -11.86 -7.59 -7.09
C LEU A 102 -11.84 -9.06 -6.68
N GLU A 103 -13.00 -9.70 -6.62
CA GLU A 103 -13.12 -11.12 -6.22
C GLU A 103 -12.68 -12.07 -7.34
N ASP A 104 -13.36 -12.03 -8.47
CA ASP A 104 -13.07 -12.82 -9.67
C ASP A 104 -13.61 -12.10 -10.92
N VAL A 105 -12.70 -11.54 -11.72
CA VAL A 105 -13.03 -10.75 -12.90
C VAL A 105 -12.22 -11.23 -14.08
N THR A 106 -12.87 -11.89 -15.03
CA THR A 106 -12.21 -12.40 -16.24
C THR A 106 -12.28 -11.39 -17.38
N VAL A 107 -11.15 -11.09 -17.96
CA VAL A 107 -10.96 -10.29 -19.17
C VAL A 107 -10.57 -11.21 -20.31
N ASN A 108 -11.38 -11.30 -21.36
CA ASN A 108 -11.13 -12.18 -22.51
C ASN A 108 -11.01 -11.35 -23.78
N ASN A 109 -9.83 -11.38 -24.40
CA ASN A 109 -9.53 -10.77 -25.70
C ASN A 109 -9.99 -9.30 -25.79
N LEU A 110 -9.62 -8.48 -24.78
CA LEU A 110 -9.95 -7.06 -24.70
C LEU A 110 -8.70 -6.19 -24.83
N GLY A 111 -8.88 -5.00 -25.41
CA GLY A 111 -7.85 -3.94 -25.37
C GLY A 111 -7.72 -3.36 -23.95
N VAL A 112 -6.59 -2.67 -23.69
CA VAL A 112 -6.24 -2.14 -22.36
C VAL A 112 -7.35 -1.29 -21.75
N LYS A 113 -7.94 -0.33 -22.49
CA LYS A 113 -9.03 0.51 -21.99
C LYS A 113 -10.23 -0.31 -21.51
N SER A 114 -10.62 -1.32 -22.28
CA SER A 114 -11.76 -2.19 -21.94
C SER A 114 -11.44 -3.07 -20.73
N ALA A 115 -10.21 -3.57 -20.62
CA ALA A 115 -9.75 -4.33 -19.46
C ALA A 115 -9.76 -3.47 -18.19
N MET A 116 -9.21 -2.25 -18.24
CA MET A 116 -9.26 -1.27 -17.16
C MET A 116 -10.69 -0.93 -16.75
N THR A 117 -11.56 -0.67 -17.75
CA THR A 117 -12.98 -0.37 -17.50
C THR A 117 -13.66 -1.53 -16.77
N LYS A 118 -13.41 -2.76 -17.22
CA LYS A 118 -13.99 -3.95 -16.59
C LYS A 118 -13.49 -4.13 -15.16
N ALA A 119 -12.21 -3.92 -14.91
CA ALA A 119 -11.66 -3.93 -13.56
C ALA A 119 -12.34 -2.87 -12.68
N MET A 120 -12.41 -1.61 -13.14
CA MET A 120 -12.99 -0.51 -12.34
C MET A 120 -14.49 -0.67 -12.10
N THR A 121 -15.27 -1.18 -13.04
CA THR A 121 -16.70 -1.44 -12.85
C THR A 121 -17.00 -2.63 -11.94
N SER A 122 -16.01 -3.46 -11.69
CA SER A 122 -16.11 -4.61 -10.78
C SER A 122 -15.66 -4.30 -9.36
N THR A 123 -15.15 -3.09 -9.10
CA THR A 123 -14.81 -2.61 -7.77
C THR A 123 -16.04 -2.06 -7.05
N MET A 124 -15.98 -1.99 -5.71
CA MET A 124 -17.10 -1.50 -4.89
C MET A 124 -17.29 0.02 -5.01
N ASN A 125 -16.22 0.77 -5.30
CA ASN A 125 -16.19 2.23 -5.26
C ASN A 125 -15.61 2.84 -6.54
N SER A 126 -16.22 2.56 -7.68
CA SER A 126 -15.74 3.03 -8.99
C SER A 126 -15.89 4.56 -9.18
N ILE A 127 -15.03 5.33 -8.52
CA ILE A 127 -14.95 6.80 -8.74
C ILE A 127 -13.92 7.18 -9.80
N PHE A 128 -13.09 6.23 -10.24
CA PHE A 128 -12.04 6.45 -11.22
C PHE A 128 -12.56 6.32 -12.65
N THR A 129 -12.05 7.18 -13.51
CA THR A 129 -12.23 7.08 -14.96
C THR A 129 -10.94 6.56 -15.58
N VAL A 130 -11.06 5.72 -16.61
CA VAL A 130 -9.91 5.07 -17.23
C VAL A 130 -9.86 5.33 -18.73
N ASP A 131 -8.63 5.41 -19.27
CA ASP A 131 -8.40 5.57 -20.70
C ASP A 131 -7.10 4.88 -21.13
N SER A 132 -6.95 4.61 -22.44
CA SER A 132 -5.74 4.04 -23.03
C SER A 132 -5.74 4.23 -24.54
N ASP A 133 -4.57 4.43 -25.11
CA ASP A 133 -4.30 4.43 -26.54
C ASP A 133 -3.79 3.08 -27.07
N ILE A 134 -3.58 2.10 -26.18
CA ILE A 134 -3.09 0.76 -26.51
C ILE A 134 -4.26 -0.12 -26.97
N VAL A 135 -4.22 -0.53 -28.23
CA VAL A 135 -5.30 -1.28 -28.90
C VAL A 135 -5.10 -2.79 -28.92
N ILE A 136 -3.92 -3.28 -28.53
CA ILE A 136 -3.62 -4.72 -28.49
C ILE A 136 -4.58 -5.41 -27.53
N ALA A 137 -5.18 -6.52 -27.98
CA ALA A 137 -6.09 -7.32 -27.17
C ALA A 137 -5.35 -8.44 -26.45
N ASN A 138 -5.73 -8.70 -25.20
CA ASN A 138 -5.19 -9.79 -24.40
C ASN A 138 -6.25 -10.30 -23.42
N SER A 139 -5.93 -11.39 -22.71
CA SER A 139 -6.80 -12.00 -21.70
C SER A 139 -6.10 -12.07 -20.35
N LEU A 140 -6.85 -11.83 -19.28
CA LEU A 140 -6.34 -11.82 -17.92
C LEU A 140 -7.49 -12.15 -16.96
N ASN A 141 -7.19 -12.82 -15.86
CA ASN A 141 -8.15 -13.04 -14.78
C ASN A 141 -7.63 -12.41 -13.49
N PHE A 142 -8.45 -11.56 -12.89
CA PHE A 142 -8.20 -10.94 -11.60
C PHE A 142 -8.89 -11.78 -10.52
N LYS A 143 -8.12 -12.38 -9.62
CA LYS A 143 -8.64 -13.17 -8.51
C LYS A 143 -8.16 -12.63 -7.18
N GLN A 144 -9.09 -12.17 -6.35
CA GLN A 144 -8.83 -11.74 -4.99
C GLN A 144 -7.69 -10.72 -4.87
N ILE A 145 -7.74 -9.68 -5.69
CA ILE A 145 -6.73 -8.61 -5.74
C ILE A 145 -7.36 -7.24 -5.53
N ASN A 146 -6.54 -6.26 -5.15
CA ASN A 146 -6.99 -4.88 -5.07
C ASN A 146 -6.92 -4.15 -6.43
N GLY A 147 -7.54 -2.96 -6.50
CA GLY A 147 -7.60 -2.21 -7.75
C GLY A 147 -6.22 -1.73 -8.26
N ILE A 148 -5.23 -1.50 -7.38
CA ILE A 148 -3.86 -1.18 -7.80
C ILE A 148 -3.23 -2.37 -8.50
N GLN A 149 -3.31 -3.55 -7.89
CA GLN A 149 -2.80 -4.79 -8.48
C GLN A 149 -3.43 -5.06 -9.84
N ALA A 150 -4.74 -4.79 -9.98
CA ALA A 150 -5.40 -4.95 -11.26
C ALA A 150 -4.81 -4.04 -12.35
N MET A 151 -4.53 -2.76 -12.05
CA MET A 151 -3.90 -1.85 -13.01
C MET A 151 -2.50 -2.31 -13.41
N PHE A 152 -1.71 -2.76 -12.45
CA PHE A 152 -0.36 -3.24 -12.72
C PHE A 152 -0.32 -4.59 -13.42
N ASN A 153 -1.25 -5.50 -13.12
CA ASN A 153 -1.39 -6.76 -13.87
C ASN A 153 -1.75 -6.49 -15.34
N ILE A 154 -2.53 -5.44 -15.62
CA ILE A 154 -2.80 -5.01 -17.00
C ILE A 154 -1.51 -4.55 -17.67
N LEU A 155 -0.71 -3.68 -17.03
CA LEU A 155 0.58 -3.23 -17.55
C LEU A 155 1.50 -4.41 -17.87
N GLU A 156 1.62 -5.36 -16.96
CA GLU A 156 2.46 -6.55 -17.11
C GLU A 156 1.94 -7.46 -18.23
N ARG A 157 0.64 -7.74 -18.25
CA ARG A 157 0.04 -8.69 -19.20
C ARG A 157 0.08 -8.19 -20.64
N TRP A 158 -0.13 -6.90 -20.87
CA TRP A 158 -0.02 -6.31 -22.20
C TRP A 158 1.43 -6.02 -22.59
N GLY A 159 2.37 -6.09 -21.64
CA GLY A 159 3.82 -6.01 -21.86
C GLY A 159 4.32 -4.65 -22.31
N GLN A 160 3.47 -3.64 -22.35
CA GLN A 160 3.80 -2.27 -22.71
C GLN A 160 2.81 -1.30 -22.08
N GLY A 161 3.26 -0.07 -21.89
CA GLY A 161 2.42 0.99 -21.38
C GLY A 161 3.04 1.75 -20.22
N GLU A 162 2.59 2.98 -20.07
CA GLU A 162 3.00 3.91 -19.04
C GLU A 162 1.78 4.42 -18.30
N LEU A 163 1.83 4.35 -16.97
CA LEU A 163 0.73 4.69 -16.09
C LEU A 163 0.72 6.18 -15.77
N LEU A 164 -0.18 6.92 -16.41
CA LEU A 164 -0.47 8.31 -16.09
C LEU A 164 -1.59 8.38 -15.04
N ARG A 165 -1.33 9.11 -13.97
CA ARG A 165 -2.23 9.31 -12.84
C ARG A 165 -2.57 10.78 -12.72
N ASP A 166 -3.81 11.14 -13.01
CA ASP A 166 -4.31 12.50 -12.90
C ASP A 166 -5.58 12.49 -12.03
N ASN A 167 -5.38 12.67 -10.74
CA ASN A 167 -6.44 12.60 -9.75
C ASN A 167 -7.26 11.30 -9.89
N PHE A 168 -8.54 11.43 -10.26
CA PHE A 168 -9.46 10.31 -10.46
C PHE A 168 -9.46 9.79 -11.90
N THR A 169 -8.50 10.20 -12.72
CA THR A 169 -8.30 9.70 -14.08
C THR A 169 -7.04 8.87 -14.15
N ILE A 170 -7.16 7.65 -14.64
CA ILE A 170 -6.05 6.71 -14.79
C ILE A 170 -5.93 6.39 -16.26
N LYS A 171 -4.72 6.57 -16.80
CA LYS A 171 -4.46 6.21 -18.21
C LYS A 171 -3.27 5.27 -18.28
N ILE A 172 -3.37 4.27 -19.12
CA ILE A 172 -2.23 3.45 -19.55
C ILE A 172 -1.99 3.79 -21.01
N LEU A 173 -0.89 4.50 -21.26
CA LEU A 173 -0.54 5.08 -22.56
C LEU A 173 0.71 4.41 -23.12
N THR A 174 0.85 4.41 -24.44
CA THR A 174 2.08 3.96 -25.12
C THR A 174 3.29 4.78 -24.66
N ALA A 175 3.10 6.09 -24.43
CA ALA A 175 4.07 6.99 -23.82
C ALA A 175 3.33 8.10 -23.07
N MET A 176 3.76 8.44 -21.85
CA MET A 176 3.17 9.52 -21.06
C MET A 176 3.88 10.86 -21.25
N GLY A 177 5.13 10.85 -21.64
CA GLY A 177 5.95 12.03 -21.88
C GLY A 177 6.23 12.27 -23.36
N ASN A 178 6.98 13.34 -23.65
CA ASN A 178 7.31 13.78 -24.99
C ASN A 178 8.81 14.09 -25.10
N ASP A 179 9.31 14.10 -26.33
CA ASP A 179 10.63 14.67 -26.66
C ASP A 179 10.46 16.14 -27.02
N ASN A 180 10.55 16.99 -26.02
CA ASN A 180 10.42 18.44 -26.18
C ASN A 180 11.76 19.13 -26.57
N GLY A 181 12.81 18.34 -26.83
CA GLY A 181 14.15 18.88 -27.18
C GLY A 181 14.90 19.44 -25.97
N VAL A 182 14.49 19.10 -24.76
CA VAL A 182 15.19 19.52 -23.53
C VAL A 182 16.61 18.95 -23.55
N THR A 183 17.59 19.82 -23.33
CA THR A 183 19.02 19.43 -23.28
C THR A 183 19.58 19.76 -21.89
N VAL A 184 19.99 18.73 -21.19
CA VAL A 184 20.67 18.80 -19.89
C VAL A 184 22.15 18.62 -20.12
N LYS A 185 22.95 19.65 -19.80
CA LYS A 185 24.37 19.72 -20.15
C LYS A 185 25.20 20.22 -18.99
N TYR A 186 26.34 19.56 -18.74
CA TYR A 186 27.36 20.03 -17.80
C TYR A 186 27.87 21.43 -18.19
N GLY A 187 27.96 22.32 -17.21
CA GLY A 187 28.34 23.72 -17.41
C GLY A 187 27.16 24.61 -17.91
N LYS A 188 25.95 24.09 -18.08
CA LYS A 188 24.74 24.86 -18.37
C LYS A 188 23.70 24.77 -17.26
N ASN A 189 23.17 23.58 -17.01
CA ASN A 189 22.04 23.34 -16.11
C ASN A 189 22.20 22.06 -15.26
N ILE A 190 23.39 21.51 -15.14
CA ILE A 190 23.71 20.42 -14.21
C ILE A 190 24.51 20.99 -13.04
N ASN A 191 24.01 20.85 -11.81
CA ASN A 191 24.74 21.09 -10.57
C ASN A 191 25.55 19.85 -10.18
N GLU A 192 24.89 18.71 -10.14
CA GLU A 192 25.47 17.43 -9.76
C GLU A 192 24.91 16.32 -10.67
N ILE A 193 25.75 15.38 -11.01
CA ILE A 193 25.36 14.16 -11.72
C ILE A 193 25.97 12.96 -11.02
N LYS A 194 25.17 11.95 -10.80
CA LYS A 194 25.57 10.65 -10.23
C LYS A 194 25.07 9.53 -11.14
N ILE A 195 25.99 8.70 -11.62
CA ILE A 195 25.67 7.51 -12.42
C ILE A 195 25.77 6.30 -11.49
N ILE A 196 24.73 5.50 -11.45
CA ILE A 196 24.66 4.27 -10.69
C ILE A 196 24.44 3.13 -11.69
N GLU A 197 25.44 2.28 -11.84
CA GLU A 197 25.34 1.04 -12.59
C GLU A 197 25.08 -0.08 -11.61
N ASP A 198 23.94 -0.74 -11.73
CA ASP A 198 23.51 -1.78 -10.80
C ASP A 198 23.31 -3.10 -11.55
N SER A 199 24.16 -4.06 -11.28
CA SER A 199 24.14 -5.39 -11.85
C SER A 199 23.52 -6.46 -10.92
N THR A 200 22.97 -6.03 -9.77
CA THR A 200 22.46 -6.95 -8.74
C THR A 200 21.32 -7.83 -9.25
N ASP A 201 20.50 -7.31 -10.14
CA ASP A 201 19.31 -7.99 -10.67
C ASP A 201 19.48 -8.49 -12.10
N ILE A 202 20.71 -8.55 -12.62
CA ILE A 202 20.96 -9.10 -13.95
C ILE A 202 20.52 -10.57 -13.97
N VAL A 203 19.78 -10.93 -15.01
CA VAL A 203 19.34 -12.30 -15.27
C VAL A 203 19.68 -12.65 -16.71
N THR A 204 20.39 -13.73 -16.91
CA THR A 204 20.75 -14.19 -18.27
C THR A 204 19.81 -15.27 -18.79
N LYS A 205 19.14 -16.00 -17.87
CA LYS A 205 18.13 -17.02 -18.20
C LYS A 205 16.95 -16.97 -17.25
N LEU A 206 15.74 -17.10 -17.78
CA LEU A 206 14.53 -17.31 -17.00
C LEU A 206 14.17 -18.79 -16.93
N TYR A 207 13.74 -19.24 -15.74
CA TYR A 207 13.04 -20.50 -15.54
C TYR A 207 11.57 -20.20 -15.27
N PRO A 208 10.70 -20.17 -16.29
CA PRO A 208 9.29 -19.86 -16.12
C PRO A 208 8.51 -21.05 -15.57
N VAL A 209 7.58 -20.77 -14.66
CA VAL A 209 6.68 -21.76 -14.07
C VAL A 209 5.24 -21.24 -14.16
N GLY A 210 4.37 -22.03 -14.73
CA GLY A 210 2.93 -21.76 -14.81
C GLY A 210 2.15 -22.42 -13.68
N ASN A 211 0.82 -22.37 -13.79
CA ASN A 211 -0.09 -22.95 -12.84
C ASN A 211 0.11 -24.47 -12.71
N GLY A 212 -0.07 -24.98 -11.49
CA GLY A 212 0.14 -26.41 -11.22
C GLY A 212 1.56 -26.92 -11.39
N GLY A 213 2.55 -26.03 -11.49
CA GLY A 213 3.96 -26.40 -11.70
C GLY A 213 4.30 -26.63 -13.18
N LEU A 214 3.48 -26.14 -14.11
CA LEU A 214 3.72 -26.19 -15.55
C LEU A 214 5.09 -25.57 -15.87
N THR A 215 5.88 -26.23 -16.71
CA THR A 215 7.18 -25.73 -17.20
C THR A 215 7.25 -25.82 -18.71
N LEU A 216 8.12 -25.04 -19.33
CA LEU A 216 8.40 -25.16 -20.75
C LEU A 216 9.18 -26.43 -21.07
N THR A 217 9.01 -26.97 -22.26
CA THR A 217 9.79 -28.13 -22.76
C THR A 217 11.28 -27.82 -22.77
N GLU A 218 11.69 -26.61 -23.18
CA GLU A 218 13.06 -26.11 -23.16
C GLU A 218 13.56 -25.68 -21.77
N LYS A 219 12.69 -25.64 -20.77
CA LYS A 219 12.90 -25.22 -19.38
C LYS A 219 13.34 -23.78 -19.17
N TYR A 220 14.16 -23.21 -20.05
CA TYR A 220 14.73 -21.89 -19.88
C TYR A 220 14.48 -21.01 -21.10
N ILE A 221 14.25 -19.73 -20.87
CA ILE A 221 14.27 -18.68 -21.89
C ILE A 221 15.55 -17.86 -21.71
N SER A 222 16.34 -17.71 -22.77
CA SER A 222 17.50 -16.81 -22.76
C SER A 222 17.04 -15.37 -22.78
N VAL A 223 17.60 -14.57 -21.88
CA VAL A 223 17.33 -13.13 -21.77
C VAL A 223 18.38 -12.34 -22.55
N VAL A 224 19.65 -12.70 -22.35
CA VAL A 224 20.83 -12.12 -23.03
C VAL A 224 21.81 -13.22 -23.39
N ASP A 225 22.75 -12.93 -24.31
CA ASP A 225 23.86 -13.83 -24.56
C ASP A 225 24.89 -13.74 -23.44
N TRP A 226 24.74 -14.62 -22.46
CA TRP A 226 25.60 -14.68 -21.27
C TRP A 226 27.05 -15.10 -21.58
N ASN A 227 27.34 -15.60 -22.81
CA ASN A 227 28.70 -15.93 -23.23
C ASN A 227 29.50 -14.69 -23.68
N SER A 228 28.85 -13.50 -23.70
CA SER A 228 29.55 -12.25 -23.97
C SER A 228 30.51 -11.91 -22.84
N SER A 229 31.55 -11.13 -23.15
CA SER A 229 32.54 -10.67 -22.15
C SER A 229 31.96 -9.73 -21.06
N GLU A 230 30.72 -9.33 -21.20
CA GLU A 230 30.02 -8.45 -20.25
C GLU A 230 29.46 -9.18 -19.04
N TYR A 231 29.29 -10.51 -19.12
CA TYR A 231 28.68 -11.32 -18.08
C TYR A 231 29.67 -12.29 -17.43
N PRO A 232 29.42 -12.76 -16.20
CA PRO A 232 30.26 -13.76 -15.56
C PRO A 232 30.23 -15.09 -16.35
N PRO A 233 31.25 -15.97 -16.21
CA PRO A 233 31.37 -17.20 -16.99
C PRO A 233 30.38 -18.31 -16.58
N PHE A 234 29.21 -17.92 -16.06
CA PHE A 234 28.11 -18.82 -15.66
C PHE A 234 26.77 -18.13 -15.87
N PRO A 235 25.70 -18.90 -16.21
CA PRO A 235 24.38 -18.33 -16.37
C PRO A 235 23.80 -17.90 -15.01
N ILE A 236 23.22 -16.70 -14.99
CA ILE A 236 22.45 -16.19 -13.85
C ILE A 236 20.98 -16.54 -14.13
N VAL A 237 20.44 -17.50 -13.38
CA VAL A 237 19.10 -18.03 -13.59
C VAL A 237 18.13 -17.50 -12.55
N LYS A 238 16.97 -16.99 -12.99
CA LYS A 238 15.87 -16.58 -12.11
C LYS A 238 14.61 -17.41 -12.40
N LYS A 239 14.02 -18.02 -11.36
CA LYS A 239 12.68 -18.60 -11.43
C LYS A 239 11.65 -17.47 -11.42
N VAL A 240 10.69 -17.50 -12.33
CA VAL A 240 9.55 -16.56 -12.38
C VAL A 240 8.26 -17.36 -12.55
N GLU A 241 7.28 -17.04 -11.72
CA GLU A 241 5.97 -17.67 -11.79
C GLU A 241 5.01 -16.78 -12.60
N PHE A 242 4.22 -17.42 -13.46
CA PHE A 242 3.26 -16.77 -14.36
C PHE A 242 1.89 -17.42 -14.22
N ASP A 243 0.85 -16.64 -14.36
CA ASP A 243 -0.53 -17.17 -14.45
C ASP A 243 -0.77 -17.70 -15.87
N ALA A 244 -0.40 -18.96 -16.08
CA ALA A 244 -0.51 -19.65 -17.36
C ALA A 244 -0.90 -21.12 -17.14
N ASP A 245 -1.96 -21.55 -17.81
CA ASP A 245 -2.49 -22.91 -17.74
C ASP A 245 -1.96 -23.81 -18.88
N ASP A 246 -1.29 -23.24 -19.87
CA ASP A 246 -0.73 -23.94 -21.02
C ASP A 246 0.69 -23.42 -21.40
N GLU A 247 1.44 -24.28 -22.06
CA GLU A 247 2.84 -23.98 -22.42
C GLU A 247 2.99 -22.82 -23.43
N PRO A 248 2.14 -22.65 -24.47
CA PRO A 248 2.20 -21.52 -25.38
C PRO A 248 2.00 -20.16 -24.65
N THR A 249 1.03 -20.10 -23.75
CA THR A 249 0.77 -18.91 -22.92
C THR A 249 1.95 -18.62 -22.01
N LEU A 250 2.48 -19.64 -21.31
CA LEU A 250 3.64 -19.52 -20.46
C LEU A 250 4.86 -19.03 -21.23
N ARG A 251 5.10 -19.54 -22.44
CA ARG A 251 6.20 -19.12 -23.31
C ARG A 251 6.08 -17.66 -23.71
N THR A 252 4.89 -17.21 -24.11
CA THR A 252 4.65 -15.83 -24.51
C THR A 252 4.89 -14.86 -23.34
N LEU A 253 4.39 -15.19 -22.15
CA LEU A 253 4.61 -14.39 -20.96
C LEU A 253 6.08 -14.32 -20.55
N ALA A 254 6.76 -15.45 -20.60
CA ALA A 254 8.18 -15.53 -20.27
C ALA A 254 9.06 -14.78 -21.29
N GLN A 255 8.73 -14.81 -22.58
CA GLN A 255 9.42 -14.04 -23.61
C GLN A 255 9.21 -12.53 -23.41
N ASN A 256 7.98 -12.08 -23.13
CA ASN A 256 7.70 -10.68 -22.82
C ASN A 256 8.46 -10.24 -21.55
N ALA A 257 8.46 -11.06 -20.53
CA ALA A 257 9.24 -10.79 -19.33
C ALA A 257 10.75 -10.73 -19.60
N ALA A 258 11.27 -11.59 -20.47
CA ALA A 258 12.70 -11.61 -20.83
C ALA A 258 13.18 -10.31 -21.48
N THR A 259 12.32 -9.59 -22.21
CA THR A 259 12.67 -8.28 -22.80
C THR A 259 12.82 -7.18 -21.75
N LEU A 260 12.22 -7.37 -20.57
CA LEU A 260 12.23 -6.40 -19.47
C LEU A 260 13.21 -6.79 -18.34
N ILE A 261 13.63 -8.09 -18.30
CA ILE A 261 14.52 -8.65 -17.29
C ILE A 261 15.94 -8.78 -17.89
N GLY A 262 16.96 -8.50 -17.09
CA GLY A 262 18.33 -8.85 -17.40
C GLY A 262 19.16 -7.76 -18.03
N LEU A 263 18.61 -6.59 -18.23
CA LEU A 263 19.40 -5.44 -18.64
C LEU A 263 20.10 -4.83 -17.41
N GLU A 264 21.37 -4.48 -17.56
CA GLU A 264 22.08 -3.67 -16.58
C GLU A 264 21.32 -2.38 -16.35
N ARG A 265 21.14 -2.02 -15.08
CA ARG A 265 20.37 -0.83 -14.72
C ARG A 265 21.32 0.34 -14.55
N THR A 266 21.38 1.18 -15.55
CA THR A 266 22.01 2.50 -15.42
C THR A 266 20.97 3.51 -14.98
N THR A 267 21.07 3.99 -13.75
CA THR A 267 20.27 5.11 -13.26
C THR A 267 21.17 6.33 -13.17
N ILE A 268 20.73 7.43 -13.76
CA ILE A 268 21.46 8.70 -13.72
C ILE A 268 20.64 9.68 -12.89
N GLU A 269 21.15 10.02 -11.72
CA GLU A 269 20.57 11.05 -10.85
C GLU A 269 21.18 12.39 -11.24
N VAL A 270 20.36 13.36 -11.55
CA VAL A 270 20.78 14.70 -11.94
C VAL A 270 20.11 15.73 -11.04
N ASP A 271 20.93 16.52 -10.38
CA ASP A 271 20.51 17.78 -9.76
C ASP A 271 20.65 18.86 -10.83
N MET A 272 19.51 19.40 -11.28
CA MET A 272 19.50 20.35 -12.39
C MET A 272 18.95 21.71 -11.98
N VAL A 273 19.56 22.76 -12.52
CA VAL A 273 19.02 24.11 -12.44
C VAL A 273 17.95 24.28 -13.52
N GLU A 274 16.74 24.59 -13.10
CA GLU A 274 15.65 24.89 -14.01
C GLU A 274 15.74 26.33 -14.52
N LEU A 275 16.27 26.49 -15.72
CA LEU A 275 16.50 27.81 -16.34
C LEU A 275 15.21 28.49 -16.83
N SER A 276 14.09 27.75 -16.89
CA SER A 276 12.77 28.23 -17.32
C SER A 276 12.27 29.49 -16.60
N ARG A 277 12.85 29.79 -15.43
CA ARG A 277 12.50 30.94 -14.58
C ARG A 277 13.42 32.14 -14.74
N THR A 278 14.50 31.99 -15.49
CA THR A 278 15.40 33.12 -15.78
C THR A 278 14.82 33.95 -16.92
N LYS A 279 15.13 35.25 -16.92
CA LYS A 279 14.65 36.17 -17.97
C LYS A 279 15.12 35.75 -19.38
N GLU A 280 16.31 35.17 -19.44
CA GLU A 280 16.92 34.71 -20.71
C GLU A 280 16.12 33.56 -21.33
N TYR A 281 15.47 32.72 -20.53
CA TYR A 281 14.72 31.54 -20.97
C TYR A 281 13.19 31.70 -20.93
N GLU A 282 12.69 32.90 -20.63
CA GLU A 282 11.25 33.15 -20.50
C GLU A 282 10.45 32.75 -21.74
N ASN A 283 11.04 32.95 -22.94
CA ASN A 283 10.42 32.58 -24.21
C ASN A 283 10.63 31.09 -24.59
N TYR A 284 11.44 30.35 -23.83
CA TYR A 284 11.82 28.96 -24.10
C TYR A 284 11.46 28.03 -22.96
N LYS A 285 10.49 28.39 -22.13
CA LYS A 285 10.10 27.63 -20.93
C LYS A 285 9.84 26.15 -21.19
N GLN A 286 9.22 25.81 -22.32
CA GLN A 286 8.93 24.41 -22.69
C GLN A 286 10.18 23.56 -22.94
N LEU A 287 11.30 24.19 -23.28
CA LEU A 287 12.58 23.51 -23.53
C LEU A 287 13.39 23.26 -22.24
N GLU A 288 12.88 23.70 -21.11
CA GLU A 288 13.57 23.57 -19.80
C GLU A 288 12.69 22.87 -18.73
N ILE A 289 11.40 22.65 -19.00
CA ILE A 289 10.50 21.90 -18.10
C ILE A 289 10.63 20.42 -18.38
N VAL A 290 10.87 19.65 -17.32
CA VAL A 290 11.06 18.19 -17.37
C VAL A 290 10.00 17.52 -16.50
N ASN A 291 9.26 16.59 -17.08
CA ASN A 291 8.28 15.76 -16.41
C ASN A 291 8.64 14.28 -16.53
N VAL A 292 8.02 13.44 -15.71
CA VAL A 292 8.19 11.98 -15.81
C VAL A 292 7.69 11.50 -17.18
N GLY A 293 8.44 10.60 -17.80
CA GLY A 293 8.19 10.07 -19.14
C GLY A 293 8.80 10.89 -20.27
N ASP A 294 9.24 12.14 -20.01
CA ASP A 294 9.88 12.95 -21.06
C ASP A 294 11.22 12.35 -21.50
N ILE A 295 11.53 12.51 -22.79
CA ILE A 295 12.83 12.15 -23.35
C ILE A 295 13.67 13.44 -23.43
N ILE A 296 14.84 13.41 -22.82
CA ILE A 296 15.79 14.53 -22.79
C ILE A 296 17.12 14.13 -23.40
N THR A 297 17.87 15.10 -23.88
CA THR A 297 19.25 14.89 -24.32
C THR A 297 20.20 15.23 -23.18
N LEU A 298 20.96 14.22 -22.71
CA LEU A 298 21.97 14.39 -21.67
C LEU A 298 23.35 14.46 -22.28
N LYS A 299 24.14 15.50 -21.91
CA LYS A 299 25.51 15.71 -22.39
C LYS A 299 26.46 15.97 -21.23
N HIS A 300 27.38 15.04 -21.00
CA HIS A 300 28.45 15.17 -20.01
C HIS A 300 29.77 14.62 -20.57
N LYS A 301 30.66 15.51 -20.96
CA LYS A 301 31.90 15.13 -21.66
C LYS A 301 32.86 14.28 -20.82
N GLU A 302 33.01 14.61 -19.54
CA GLU A 302 33.92 13.90 -18.64
C GLU A 302 33.46 12.50 -18.29
N LEU A 303 32.14 12.26 -18.26
CA LEU A 303 31.54 10.95 -18.02
C LEU A 303 31.23 10.19 -19.32
N ASN A 304 31.65 10.76 -20.47
CA ASN A 304 31.40 10.21 -21.79
C ASN A 304 29.92 9.88 -22.07
N VAL A 305 29.00 10.72 -21.58
CA VAL A 305 27.56 10.59 -21.80
C VAL A 305 27.13 11.62 -22.83
N ASP A 306 26.60 11.16 -23.97
CA ASP A 306 25.94 11.97 -24.99
C ASP A 306 24.84 11.14 -25.66
N GLY A 307 23.60 11.39 -25.29
CA GLY A 307 22.48 10.63 -25.82
C GLY A 307 21.12 11.06 -25.28
N LYS A 308 20.09 10.47 -25.86
CA LYS A 308 18.71 10.60 -25.37
C LYS A 308 18.44 9.61 -24.26
N VAL A 309 17.89 10.11 -23.17
CA VAL A 309 17.53 9.31 -22.00
C VAL A 309 16.13 9.71 -21.54
N GLU A 310 15.42 8.76 -20.96
CA GLU A 310 14.08 8.99 -20.44
C GLU A 310 14.10 9.44 -18.99
N VAL A 311 13.17 10.30 -18.61
CA VAL A 311 12.94 10.73 -17.23
C VAL A 311 12.05 9.71 -16.53
N ILE A 312 12.63 8.95 -15.62
CA ILE A 312 11.92 7.87 -14.91
C ILE A 312 11.34 8.31 -13.57
N LYS A 313 11.90 9.37 -12.97
CA LYS A 313 11.43 9.89 -11.67
C LYS A 313 11.80 11.34 -11.53
N VAL A 314 10.90 12.11 -10.94
CA VAL A 314 11.10 13.52 -10.63
C VAL A 314 10.74 13.77 -9.17
N LYS A 315 11.59 14.52 -8.49
CA LYS A 315 11.38 15.04 -7.15
C LYS A 315 11.25 16.57 -7.26
N SER A 316 10.07 17.10 -6.93
CA SER A 316 9.75 18.53 -7.13
C SER A 316 9.51 19.20 -5.79
N ASP A 317 10.22 20.29 -5.54
CA ASP A 317 9.87 21.21 -4.47
C ASP A 317 8.75 22.15 -4.96
N ARG A 318 7.57 21.99 -4.41
CA ARG A 318 6.39 22.76 -4.79
C ARG A 318 6.37 24.18 -4.23
N LEU A 319 7.13 24.46 -3.18
CA LEU A 319 7.26 25.82 -2.63
C LEU A 319 8.02 26.72 -3.59
N THR A 320 9.09 26.20 -4.17
CA THR A 320 9.88 26.90 -5.18
C THR A 320 9.35 26.62 -6.60
N GLY A 321 8.58 25.53 -6.79
CA GLY A 321 8.09 25.02 -8.06
C GLY A 321 9.18 24.50 -8.98
N VAL A 322 10.32 24.06 -8.43
CA VAL A 322 11.49 23.55 -9.16
C VAL A 322 11.63 22.06 -8.92
N ASN A 323 12.10 21.33 -9.93
CA ASN A 323 12.52 19.95 -9.75
C ASN A 323 13.84 19.91 -8.99
N SER A 324 13.81 19.41 -7.76
CA SER A 324 15.01 19.30 -6.92
C SER A 324 15.94 18.18 -7.41
N LYS A 325 15.37 17.08 -7.93
CA LYS A 325 16.12 15.97 -8.51
C LYS A 325 15.36 15.34 -9.67
N VAL A 326 16.10 14.95 -10.69
CA VAL A 326 15.59 14.20 -11.84
C VAL A 326 16.39 12.91 -12.00
N TYR A 327 15.70 11.80 -12.12
CA TYR A 327 16.30 10.50 -12.35
C TYR A 327 16.02 10.06 -13.78
N LEU A 328 17.09 9.67 -14.45
CA LEU A 328 17.11 9.33 -15.86
C LEU A 328 17.56 7.87 -16.02
N GLY A 329 17.14 7.20 -17.07
CA GLY A 329 17.63 5.87 -17.40
C GLY A 329 16.56 4.89 -17.84
N GLN A 330 16.94 3.61 -17.89
CA GLN A 330 16.01 2.54 -18.22
C GLN A 330 15.16 2.18 -16.99
N LEU A 331 13.88 1.91 -17.25
CA LEU A 331 12.93 1.52 -16.21
C LEU A 331 13.38 0.27 -15.44
N ARG A 332 13.27 0.36 -14.12
CA ARG A 332 13.19 -0.83 -13.28
C ARG A 332 11.94 -1.64 -13.64
N LYS A 333 12.04 -2.95 -13.49
CA LYS A 333 10.90 -3.82 -13.73
C LYS A 333 9.69 -3.45 -12.87
N VAL A 334 8.55 -3.41 -13.54
CA VAL A 334 7.25 -3.18 -12.95
C VAL A 334 6.94 -4.19 -11.83
N SER A 335 7.28 -5.48 -11.96
CA SER A 335 6.85 -6.50 -11.00
C SER A 335 7.57 -6.49 -9.64
N ASP A 336 8.88 -6.30 -9.61
CA ASP A 336 9.63 -6.37 -8.34
C ASP A 336 9.48 -5.07 -7.52
N ASP A 337 9.49 -3.92 -8.20
CA ASP A 337 9.25 -2.63 -7.55
C ASP A 337 7.78 -2.44 -7.18
N ILE A 338 6.85 -3.03 -7.93
CA ILE A 338 5.43 -3.03 -7.60
C ILE A 338 5.14 -3.92 -6.42
N ASN A 339 5.66 -5.14 -6.38
CA ASN A 339 5.48 -6.01 -5.22
C ASN A 339 6.09 -5.37 -3.97
N LYS A 340 7.22 -4.66 -4.10
CA LYS A 340 7.81 -3.87 -3.02
C LYS A 340 6.99 -2.64 -2.69
N LEU A 341 6.49 -1.90 -3.69
CA LEU A 341 5.62 -0.74 -3.52
C LEU A 341 4.25 -1.15 -2.98
N LEU A 342 3.64 -2.22 -3.51
CA LEU A 342 2.41 -2.80 -3.00
C LEU A 342 2.60 -3.32 -1.58
N LYS A 343 3.68 -4.04 -1.31
CA LYS A 343 4.01 -4.47 0.04
C LYS A 343 4.22 -3.29 0.96
N THR A 344 5.00 -2.28 0.58
CA THR A 344 5.22 -1.07 1.37
C THR A 344 3.92 -0.26 1.52
N THR A 345 3.12 -0.13 0.47
CA THR A 345 1.82 0.57 0.50
C THR A 345 0.79 -0.26 1.26
N THR A 346 0.70 -1.57 1.01
CA THR A 346 -0.19 -2.49 1.75
C THR A 346 0.26 -2.63 3.20
N ASP A 347 1.56 -2.69 3.50
CA ASP A 347 2.08 -2.72 4.86
C ASP A 347 1.87 -1.36 5.57
N GLN A 348 2.04 -0.25 4.89
CA GLN A 348 1.77 1.09 5.42
C GLN A 348 0.26 1.30 5.65
N PHE A 349 -0.59 0.92 4.71
CA PHE A 349 -2.03 0.97 4.85
C PHE A 349 -2.56 -0.19 5.70
N GLY A 350 -2.01 -1.38 5.62
CA GLY A 350 -2.32 -2.52 6.46
C GLY A 350 -1.94 -2.27 7.92
N ASN A 351 -0.81 -1.63 8.20
CA ASN A 351 -0.47 -1.18 9.54
C ASN A 351 -1.38 -0.05 10.05
N MET A 352 -1.89 0.80 9.16
CA MET A 352 -2.91 1.79 9.51
C MET A 352 -4.28 1.15 9.77
N VAL A 353 -4.66 0.16 8.97
CA VAL A 353 -5.89 -0.63 9.16
C VAL A 353 -5.74 -1.54 10.38
N ALA A 354 -4.59 -2.18 10.59
CA ALA A 354 -4.32 -2.99 11.79
C ALA A 354 -4.19 -2.13 13.07
N GLN A 355 -3.73 -0.87 12.97
CA GLN A 355 -3.78 0.10 14.07
C GLN A 355 -5.18 0.71 14.27
N ALA A 356 -6.07 0.65 13.28
CA ALA A 356 -7.45 1.11 13.35
C ALA A 356 -8.45 -0.02 13.61
N LEU A 357 -8.11 -1.23 13.20
CA LEU A 357 -8.69 -2.49 13.62
C LEU A 357 -7.78 -3.06 14.72
N ASN A 358 -7.85 -2.49 15.92
CA ASN A 358 -7.78 -3.35 17.09
C ASN A 358 -8.85 -4.38 16.84
N SER A 359 -8.45 -5.62 16.57
CA SER A 359 -9.39 -6.71 16.32
C SER A 359 -10.03 -7.05 17.64
N MET A 360 -11.01 -6.26 18.01
CA MET A 360 -11.80 -6.47 19.20
C MET A 360 -12.87 -7.51 18.85
N MET A 361 -12.65 -8.73 19.31
CA MET A 361 -13.66 -9.78 19.20
C MET A 361 -14.64 -9.67 20.35
N TYR A 362 -15.91 -9.79 20.04
CA TYR A 362 -16.98 -9.66 21.00
C TYR A 362 -17.86 -10.90 20.96
N TYR A 363 -18.14 -11.42 22.15
CA TYR A 363 -19.09 -12.50 22.36
C TYR A 363 -20.20 -12.04 23.31
N SER A 364 -21.44 -12.42 23.02
CA SER A 364 -22.56 -12.28 23.94
C SER A 364 -23.46 -13.50 23.84
N ASN A 365 -23.93 -14.01 24.98
CA ASN A 365 -24.87 -15.14 24.99
C ASN A 365 -26.23 -14.75 24.44
N VAL A 366 -26.76 -15.53 23.51
CA VAL A 366 -28.10 -15.32 22.93
C VAL A 366 -29.22 -16.03 23.69
N THR A 367 -28.85 -17.00 24.53
CA THR A 367 -29.77 -17.76 25.40
C THR A 367 -29.34 -17.60 26.88
N PRO A 368 -30.29 -17.64 27.82
CA PRO A 368 -29.94 -17.57 29.25
C PRO A 368 -29.14 -18.81 29.69
N PHE A 369 -28.27 -18.62 30.68
CA PHE A 369 -27.58 -19.69 31.37
C PHE A 369 -28.10 -19.86 32.79
N LEU A 370 -28.18 -21.10 33.24
CA LEU A 370 -28.42 -21.46 34.65
C LEU A 370 -27.20 -22.23 35.16
N ILE A 371 -26.37 -21.55 35.94
CA ILE A 371 -25.14 -22.11 36.51
C ILE A 371 -25.44 -22.77 37.83
N GLY A 372 -25.09 -24.03 37.95
CA GLY A 372 -25.25 -24.85 39.15
C GLY A 372 -23.92 -25.24 39.78
N THR A 373 -23.95 -26.29 40.61
CA THR A 373 -22.77 -26.85 41.28
C THR A 373 -21.89 -27.72 40.38
N THR A 374 -22.33 -27.98 39.15
CA THR A 374 -21.51 -28.59 38.09
C THR A 374 -20.93 -27.50 37.18
N SER A 375 -19.70 -27.73 36.74
CA SER A 375 -19.04 -26.81 35.80
C SER A 375 -19.81 -26.72 34.47
N SER A 376 -20.06 -25.49 34.02
CA SER A 376 -20.80 -25.20 32.78
C SER A 376 -19.97 -24.27 31.90
N GLN A 377 -19.70 -24.69 30.70
CA GLN A 377 -19.02 -23.84 29.72
C GLN A 377 -20.00 -22.80 29.14
N VAL A 378 -19.72 -21.52 29.33
CA VAL A 378 -20.58 -20.39 28.92
C VAL A 378 -20.06 -19.65 27.72
N ILE A 379 -18.75 -19.70 27.47
CA ILE A 379 -18.09 -19.12 26.35
C ILE A 379 -17.16 -20.15 25.71
N TYR A 380 -17.24 -20.28 24.41
CA TYR A 380 -16.27 -21.00 23.58
C TYR A 380 -16.08 -20.20 22.31
N LEU A 381 -15.00 -19.46 22.23
CA LEU A 381 -14.74 -18.50 21.15
C LEU A 381 -13.45 -18.86 20.44
N GLY A 382 -13.54 -19.12 19.13
CA GLY A 382 -12.40 -19.30 18.25
C GLY A 382 -11.82 -17.93 17.87
N ILE A 383 -10.50 -17.82 17.93
CA ILE A 383 -9.74 -16.66 17.48
C ILE A 383 -8.58 -17.13 16.61
N THR A 384 -8.08 -16.28 15.74
CA THR A 384 -6.85 -16.56 14.97
C THR A 384 -5.84 -15.45 15.23
N ALA A 385 -4.67 -15.80 15.76
CA ALA A 385 -3.53 -14.89 15.87
C ALA A 385 -2.68 -14.99 14.61
N VAL A 386 -2.56 -13.90 13.85
CA VAL A 386 -1.76 -13.85 12.60
C VAL A 386 -0.26 -13.76 12.91
N GLY A 387 0.10 -13.47 14.13
CA GLY A 387 1.47 -13.43 14.67
C GLY A 387 1.44 -13.49 16.19
N ASP A 388 2.58 -13.76 16.81
CA ASP A 388 2.70 -13.81 18.27
C ASP A 388 2.15 -12.51 18.89
N THR A 389 1.27 -12.64 19.86
CA THR A 389 0.56 -11.51 20.45
C THR A 389 0.28 -11.69 21.93
N ASN A 390 -0.04 -10.58 22.60
CA ASN A 390 -0.61 -10.59 23.95
C ASN A 390 -2.10 -10.23 23.81
N LEU A 391 -2.95 -10.98 24.47
CA LEU A 391 -4.39 -10.75 24.46
C LEU A 391 -4.83 -10.08 25.76
N THR A 392 -5.83 -9.22 25.66
CA THR A 392 -6.57 -8.69 26.79
C THR A 392 -8.00 -9.19 26.69
N LEU A 393 -8.45 -9.92 27.72
CA LEU A 393 -9.81 -10.40 27.84
C LEU A 393 -10.54 -9.60 28.90
N LEU A 394 -11.73 -9.11 28.57
CA LEU A 394 -12.66 -8.50 29.52
C LEU A 394 -13.94 -9.31 29.54
N LEU A 395 -14.16 -10.03 30.65
CA LEU A 395 -15.40 -10.77 30.92
C LEU A 395 -16.34 -9.90 31.75
N SER A 396 -17.57 -9.74 31.29
CA SER A 396 -18.62 -9.02 32.01
C SER A 396 -19.86 -9.90 32.11
N ILE A 397 -20.31 -10.16 33.35
CA ILE A 397 -21.47 -11.02 33.64
C ILE A 397 -22.42 -10.27 34.56
N TYR A 398 -23.69 -10.22 34.17
CA TYR A 398 -24.78 -9.82 35.06
C TYR A 398 -25.73 -11.00 35.23
N GLY A 399 -26.13 -11.28 36.47
CA GLY A 399 -27.03 -12.39 36.77
C GLY A 399 -27.56 -12.35 38.20
N SER A 400 -28.52 -13.23 38.50
CA SER A 400 -29.18 -13.32 39.81
C SER A 400 -28.87 -14.64 40.51
N ALA A 401 -28.38 -14.58 41.74
CA ALA A 401 -28.06 -15.74 42.57
C ALA A 401 -29.24 -16.09 43.48
N SER A 402 -29.55 -17.39 43.53
CA SER A 402 -30.64 -17.90 44.38
C SER A 402 -30.31 -17.96 45.88
N GLN A 403 -29.03 -17.81 46.22
CA GLN A 403 -28.51 -17.72 47.58
C GLN A 403 -27.13 -17.09 47.60
N VAL A 404 -26.64 -16.70 48.78
CA VAL A 404 -25.23 -16.31 48.94
C VAL A 404 -24.35 -17.52 48.64
N SER A 405 -23.40 -17.34 47.70
CA SER A 405 -22.54 -18.41 47.20
C SER A 405 -21.20 -17.86 46.72
N THR A 406 -20.35 -18.74 46.22
CA THR A 406 -19.11 -18.36 45.53
C THR A 406 -19.19 -18.86 44.08
N LEU A 407 -19.01 -17.96 43.13
CA LEU A 407 -18.83 -18.28 41.72
C LEU A 407 -17.34 -18.52 41.47
N THR A 408 -16.99 -19.65 40.92
CA THR A 408 -15.69 -19.99 40.41
C THR A 408 -15.70 -19.76 38.88
N ILE A 409 -14.70 -19.10 38.35
CA ILE A 409 -14.55 -18.77 36.94
C ILE A 409 -13.23 -19.38 36.45
N GLU A 410 -13.32 -20.36 35.59
CA GLU A 410 -12.17 -21.01 34.95
C GLU A 410 -12.06 -20.48 33.53
N ILE A 411 -10.86 -20.03 33.16
CA ILE A 411 -10.59 -19.54 31.81
C ILE A 411 -9.57 -20.46 31.16
N GLN A 412 -9.87 -20.92 29.96
CA GLN A 412 -9.05 -21.86 29.20
C GLN A 412 -8.60 -21.27 27.89
N ILE A 413 -7.39 -21.63 27.47
CA ILE A 413 -6.87 -21.43 26.10
C ILE A 413 -6.55 -22.80 25.56
N ASP A 414 -7.09 -23.12 24.37
CA ASP A 414 -6.88 -24.40 23.69
C ASP A 414 -7.18 -25.62 24.62
N ASN A 415 -8.23 -25.48 25.44
CA ASN A 415 -8.65 -26.45 26.47
C ASN A 415 -7.64 -26.66 27.61
N ALA A 416 -6.63 -25.79 27.74
CA ALA A 416 -5.72 -25.78 28.87
C ALA A 416 -6.10 -24.65 29.85
N ASP A 417 -6.18 -24.96 31.14
CA ASP A 417 -6.46 -23.96 32.16
C ASP A 417 -5.31 -22.96 32.29
N ILE A 418 -5.65 -21.66 32.26
CA ILE A 418 -4.68 -20.65 32.67
C ILE A 418 -4.58 -20.63 34.18
N LEU A 419 -3.36 -20.33 34.68
CA LEU A 419 -3.06 -20.34 36.12
C LEU A 419 -3.80 -19.25 36.93
N PHE A 420 -4.94 -18.77 36.47
CA PHE A 420 -5.76 -17.75 37.08
C PHE A 420 -7.22 -18.17 37.08
N THR A 421 -7.72 -18.60 38.28
CA THR A 421 -9.09 -19.04 38.48
C THR A 421 -9.77 -18.12 39.51
N PRO A 422 -10.32 -16.97 39.06
CA PRO A 422 -10.93 -16.01 39.95
C PRO A 422 -12.19 -16.59 40.63
N LYS A 423 -12.37 -16.25 41.90
CA LYS A 423 -13.56 -16.57 42.67
C LYS A 423 -14.27 -15.28 43.08
N GLN A 424 -15.55 -15.21 42.78
CA GLN A 424 -16.40 -14.06 43.10
C GLN A 424 -17.48 -14.46 44.12
N LYS A 425 -17.58 -13.74 45.26
CA LYS A 425 -18.70 -13.88 46.16
C LYS A 425 -19.96 -13.31 45.52
N LEU A 426 -21.01 -14.10 45.48
CA LEU A 426 -22.34 -13.70 45.05
C LEU A 426 -23.20 -13.36 46.29
N GLN A 427 -23.94 -12.28 46.18
CA GLN A 427 -25.01 -11.93 47.08
C GLN A 427 -26.32 -12.55 46.60
N LEU A 428 -27.29 -12.78 47.50
CA LEU A 428 -28.65 -13.16 47.11
C LEU A 428 -29.23 -12.06 46.17
N GLY A 429 -29.79 -12.47 45.03
CA GLY A 429 -30.30 -11.55 44.01
C GLY A 429 -29.22 -11.14 42.99
N ASP A 430 -29.30 -9.92 42.51
CA ASP A 430 -28.54 -9.45 41.37
C ASP A 430 -27.06 -9.18 41.67
N ASN A 431 -26.19 -9.62 40.76
CA ASN A 431 -24.75 -9.48 40.87
C ASN A 431 -24.17 -9.06 39.49
N THR A 432 -23.20 -8.15 39.51
CA THR A 432 -22.40 -7.77 38.33
C THR A 432 -20.95 -8.15 38.55
N ILE A 433 -20.36 -8.84 37.60
CA ILE A 433 -19.01 -9.38 37.69
C ILE A 433 -18.22 -8.86 36.48
N GLY A 434 -17.08 -8.26 36.71
CA GLY A 434 -16.15 -7.84 35.68
C GLY A 434 -14.76 -8.40 35.95
N ILE A 435 -14.18 -9.08 35.00
CA ILE A 435 -12.85 -9.68 35.12
C ILE A 435 -11.98 -9.25 33.92
N PRO A 436 -11.05 -8.34 34.15
CA PRO A 436 -9.99 -8.06 33.16
C PRO A 436 -8.87 -9.09 33.34
N LEU A 437 -8.39 -9.65 32.24
CA LEU A 437 -7.29 -10.60 32.19
C LEU A 437 -6.36 -10.30 31.01
N GLY A 438 -5.06 -10.25 31.28
CA GLY A 438 -4.03 -10.26 30.25
C GLY A 438 -3.52 -11.68 30.01
N ILE A 439 -3.47 -12.09 28.76
CA ILE A 439 -2.95 -13.41 28.36
C ILE A 439 -1.69 -13.14 27.53
N PRO A 440 -0.50 -13.38 28.11
CA PRO A 440 0.75 -13.13 27.42
C PRO A 440 1.14 -14.26 26.47
N GLN A 441 1.91 -13.94 25.43
CA GLN A 441 2.59 -14.91 24.56
C GLN A 441 1.68 -15.92 23.84
N THR A 442 0.53 -15.48 23.34
CA THR A 442 -0.26 -16.29 22.42
C THR A 442 0.50 -16.39 21.08
N GLN A 443 0.81 -17.60 20.65
CA GLN A 443 1.55 -17.87 19.42
C GLN A 443 0.68 -17.60 18.18
N ALA A 444 1.32 -17.47 17.00
CA ALA A 444 0.59 -17.40 15.74
C ALA A 444 -0.18 -18.70 15.48
N GLY A 445 -1.44 -18.59 15.10
CA GLY A 445 -2.30 -19.74 14.79
C GLY A 445 -3.73 -19.59 15.29
N PRO A 446 -4.58 -20.60 15.04
CA PRO A 446 -5.93 -20.67 15.60
C PRO A 446 -5.89 -21.05 17.08
N HIS A 447 -6.65 -20.35 17.90
CA HIS A 447 -6.81 -20.62 19.33
C HIS A 447 -8.27 -20.60 19.72
N TYR A 448 -8.58 -21.24 20.84
CA TYR A 448 -9.92 -21.26 21.42
C TYR A 448 -9.87 -20.75 22.84
N ILE A 449 -10.73 -19.80 23.17
CA ILE A 449 -10.90 -19.27 24.51
C ILE A 449 -12.19 -19.82 25.08
N GLY A 450 -12.06 -20.54 26.20
CA GLY A 450 -13.15 -21.10 26.95
C GLY A 450 -13.36 -20.36 28.28
N VAL A 451 -14.61 -20.14 28.69
CA VAL A 451 -14.94 -19.69 30.04
C VAL A 451 -15.94 -20.68 30.64
N ILE A 452 -15.59 -21.21 31.80
CA ILE A 452 -16.36 -22.19 32.52
C ILE A 452 -16.75 -21.61 33.89
N LEU A 453 -18.02 -21.70 34.22
CA LEU A 453 -18.58 -21.18 35.47
C LEU A 453 -19.11 -22.32 36.35
N LYS A 454 -18.99 -22.14 37.66
CA LYS A 454 -19.52 -23.05 38.69
C LYS A 454 -19.82 -22.29 39.97
N VAL A 455 -20.94 -22.56 40.61
CA VAL A 455 -21.24 -22.04 41.95
C VAL A 455 -21.05 -23.12 43.03
N GLU A 456 -20.63 -22.72 44.23
CA GLU A 456 -20.46 -23.65 45.36
C GLU A 456 -21.79 -24.14 45.96
N GLY A 457 -22.90 -23.40 45.73
CA GLY A 457 -24.24 -23.76 46.17
C GLY A 457 -25.32 -22.89 45.54
N GLY A 458 -26.54 -23.42 45.47
CA GLY A 458 -27.65 -22.74 44.79
C GLY A 458 -27.47 -22.68 43.26
N THR A 459 -28.04 -21.66 42.66
CA THR A 459 -27.95 -21.41 41.22
C THR A 459 -27.65 -19.92 40.94
N PHE A 460 -26.98 -19.65 39.81
CA PHE A 460 -26.76 -18.32 39.31
C PHE A 460 -27.34 -18.23 37.90
N SER A 461 -28.41 -17.47 37.77
CA SER A 461 -29.13 -17.30 36.50
C SER A 461 -28.59 -16.06 35.75
N ILE A 462 -28.11 -16.27 34.54
CA ILE A 462 -27.59 -15.23 33.67
C ILE A 462 -28.57 -15.07 32.50
N PRO A 463 -29.26 -13.92 32.34
CA PRO A 463 -30.17 -13.70 31.24
C PRO A 463 -29.48 -13.67 29.90
N ALA A 464 -30.22 -13.79 28.80
CA ALA A 464 -29.67 -13.56 27.46
C ALA A 464 -29.03 -12.17 27.34
N PHE A 465 -27.93 -12.09 26.63
CA PHE A 465 -27.09 -10.89 26.40
C PHE A 465 -26.37 -10.32 27.64
N ASN A 466 -26.37 -11.07 28.75
CA ASN A 466 -25.77 -10.64 30.02
C ASN A 466 -24.49 -11.41 30.39
N CYS A 467 -23.97 -12.27 29.50
CA CYS A 467 -22.64 -12.85 29.60
C CYS A 467 -21.87 -12.39 28.35
N GLN A 468 -20.99 -11.44 28.55
CA GLN A 468 -20.25 -10.76 27.46
C GLN A 468 -18.76 -10.98 27.67
N CYS A 469 -18.07 -11.26 26.56
CA CYS A 469 -16.62 -11.37 26.56
C CYS A 469 -16.07 -10.51 25.40
N MET A 470 -15.12 -9.68 25.74
CA MET A 470 -14.39 -8.85 24.79
C MET A 470 -12.93 -9.26 24.82
N ILE A 471 -12.37 -9.55 23.67
CA ILE A 471 -10.97 -9.91 23.51
C ILE A 471 -10.34 -8.88 22.58
N ASP A 472 -9.29 -8.26 23.08
CA ASP A 472 -8.47 -7.31 22.34
C ASP A 472 -7.04 -7.82 22.24
N GLY A 473 -6.43 -7.71 21.06
CA GLY A 473 -5.05 -8.11 20.84
C GLY A 473 -4.53 -7.59 19.51
N ARG A 474 -3.25 -7.29 19.44
CA ARG A 474 -2.60 -7.02 18.17
C ARG A 474 -2.56 -8.32 17.36
N ASN A 475 -2.78 -8.26 16.05
CA ASN A 475 -2.73 -9.41 15.14
C ASN A 475 -3.83 -10.48 15.36
N LEU A 476 -5.01 -10.13 15.85
CA LEU A 476 -6.19 -11.03 15.88
C LEU A 476 -7.02 -10.90 14.60
N GLN A 477 -7.54 -12.03 14.15
CA GLN A 477 -8.59 -12.18 13.12
C GLN A 477 -9.70 -13.08 13.60
#